data_d89649509b6a0659b2602db2154cd69b
#
_entry.id   d89649509b6a0659b2602db2154cd69b
#
_cell.length_a   1.000
_cell.length_b   1.000
_cell.length_c   1.000
_cell.angle_alpha   90.00
_cell.angle_beta   90.00
_cell.angle_gamma   90.00
#
_symmetry.space_group_name_H-M   'P 1'
#
loop_
_entity.id
_entity.type
_entity.pdbx_description
1 polymer ?
#
loop_
_entity_poly.entity_id
_entity_poly.type
_entity_poly.pdbx_seq_one_letter_code
_entity_poly.pdbx_strand_id
1 'polypeptide(L)'
;MRPPGDAMPCPVCRAAGTGRFLGIEDRNYWRCPTCEATFLDPAQRPGPVEELAHYRHHENDPDDPHYRRFLSKLSDPLLAALPPGCRGLDYGCGPGPALAAVLTEAGHEVQLYDPFFHPDRQALDQCYDFITCTETAEHFHHPAREFDRLGGMLKPGGMLGVMTCFQTDDARFADWHYRKDPTHVVFYRAATLAVIARQRHWSFESPAKDVALMRKPG
;
A
#
# COMPACT_ATOMS: atom_id res chain seq x y z
N MET A 1 27.36 8.33 -6.21
CA MET A 1 27.06 8.26 -4.75
C MET A 1 26.76 9.67 -4.27
N ARG A 2 25.60 9.91 -3.66
CA ARG A 2 25.32 11.16 -2.94
C ARG A 2 26.19 11.25 -1.69
N PRO A 3 26.72 12.41 -1.34
CA PRO A 3 27.44 12.57 -0.08
C PRO A 3 26.51 12.27 1.12
N PRO A 4 27.04 11.69 2.20
CA PRO A 4 26.26 11.45 3.42
C PRO A 4 25.89 12.81 4.03
N GLY A 5 24.61 13.19 3.96
CA GLY A 5 24.09 14.42 4.56
C GLY A 5 23.01 15.14 3.80
N ASP A 6 22.77 14.88 2.52
CA ASP A 6 21.71 15.54 1.75
C ASP A 6 20.34 14.98 2.10
N ALA A 7 19.62 15.69 2.98
CA ALA A 7 18.23 15.43 3.30
C ALA A 7 17.39 15.45 2.01
N MET A 8 16.71 14.34 1.71
CA MET A 8 15.80 14.26 0.56
C MET A 8 14.36 14.52 1.01
N PRO A 9 13.47 14.97 0.12
CA PRO A 9 12.04 15.00 0.44
C PRO A 9 11.50 13.60 0.70
N CYS A 10 10.62 13.47 1.67
CA CYS A 10 9.95 12.21 1.96
C CYS A 10 9.12 11.76 0.74
N PRO A 11 9.30 10.53 0.22
CA PRO A 11 8.54 10.05 -0.93
C PRO A 11 7.06 9.83 -0.61
N VAL A 12 6.68 9.77 0.68
CA VAL A 12 5.31 9.53 1.14
C VAL A 12 4.54 10.85 1.38
N CYS A 13 5.08 11.74 2.24
CA CYS A 13 4.37 12.97 2.64
C CYS A 13 4.95 14.25 2.04
N ARG A 14 6.03 14.16 1.27
CA ARG A 14 6.77 15.28 0.65
C ARG A 14 7.43 16.26 1.62
N ALA A 15 7.38 16.00 2.94
CA ALA A 15 8.06 16.84 3.91
C ALA A 15 9.58 16.79 3.69
N ALA A 16 10.24 17.91 3.96
CA ALA A 16 11.71 17.99 3.99
C ALA A 16 12.28 17.35 5.27
N GLY A 17 13.60 17.14 5.31
CA GLY A 17 14.31 16.79 6.53
C GLY A 17 14.31 15.29 6.87
N THR A 18 14.20 14.43 5.85
CA THR A 18 14.44 12.99 6.11
C THR A 18 15.87 12.76 6.56
N GLY A 19 16.04 11.87 7.54
CA GLY A 19 17.35 11.49 8.07
C GLY A 19 17.70 10.04 7.76
N ARG A 20 18.98 9.73 7.78
CA ARG A 20 19.43 8.33 7.73
C ARG A 20 18.92 7.61 8.97
N PHE A 21 18.21 6.51 8.75
CA PHE A 21 17.66 5.69 9.83
C PHE A 21 18.61 4.55 10.19
N LEU A 22 18.94 3.72 9.20
CA LEU A 22 19.76 2.53 9.43
C LEU A 22 20.48 2.11 8.15
N GLY A 23 21.71 1.59 8.29
CA GLY A 23 22.41 0.86 7.25
C GLY A 23 22.44 -0.62 7.60
N ILE A 24 22.04 -1.50 6.72
CA ILE A 24 22.03 -2.95 6.92
C ILE A 24 22.65 -3.58 5.67
N GLU A 25 23.76 -4.27 5.87
CA GLU A 25 24.55 -4.81 4.75
C GLU A 25 24.92 -3.68 3.77
N ASP A 26 24.49 -3.78 2.52
CA ASP A 26 24.70 -2.78 1.47
C ASP A 26 23.51 -1.82 1.30
N ARG A 27 22.40 -1.99 2.07
CA ARG A 27 21.17 -1.19 1.97
C ARG A 27 21.12 -0.05 2.99
N ASN A 28 20.71 1.13 2.53
CA ASN A 28 20.52 2.32 3.34
C ASN A 28 19.03 2.66 3.46
N TYR A 29 18.57 2.84 4.69
CA TYR A 29 17.19 3.20 4.99
C TYR A 29 17.13 4.61 5.58
N TRP A 30 16.12 5.35 5.17
CA TRP A 30 15.83 6.72 5.58
C TRP A 30 14.53 6.77 6.36
N ARG A 31 14.41 7.74 7.26
CA ARG A 31 13.20 7.97 8.06
C ARG A 31 12.73 9.40 7.87
N CYS A 32 11.40 9.57 7.69
CA CYS A 32 10.75 10.87 7.70
C CYS A 32 10.35 11.25 9.13
N PRO A 33 10.78 12.42 9.66
CA PRO A 33 10.37 12.85 11.01
C PRO A 33 8.89 13.29 11.07
N THR A 34 8.27 13.62 9.93
CA THR A 34 6.89 14.11 9.86
C THR A 34 5.84 13.00 9.82
N CYS A 35 6.05 11.98 8.98
CA CYS A 35 5.08 10.88 8.83
C CYS A 35 5.60 9.54 9.34
N GLU A 36 6.82 9.48 9.82
CA GLU A 36 7.49 8.28 10.34
C GLU A 36 7.67 7.14 9.34
N ALA A 37 7.41 7.35 8.05
CA ALA A 37 7.72 6.37 7.02
C ALA A 37 9.23 6.07 7.00
N THR A 38 9.58 4.79 6.95
CA THR A 38 10.92 4.33 6.61
C THR A 38 10.96 3.94 5.15
N PHE A 39 12.02 4.24 4.45
CA PHE A 39 12.13 3.88 3.03
C PHE A 39 13.57 3.59 2.63
N LEU A 40 13.71 2.67 1.66
CA LEU A 40 14.97 2.33 1.05
C LEU A 40 15.50 3.51 0.22
N ASP A 41 16.81 3.69 0.22
CA ASP A 41 17.45 4.69 -0.64
C ASP A 41 16.97 4.52 -2.09
N PRO A 42 16.48 5.60 -2.74
CA PRO A 42 15.96 5.49 -4.10
C PRO A 42 16.94 4.90 -5.12
N ALA A 43 18.24 5.07 -4.91
CA ALA A 43 19.27 4.50 -5.80
C ALA A 43 19.46 2.98 -5.64
N GLN A 44 18.84 2.39 -4.60
CA GLN A 44 18.99 0.96 -4.27
C GLN A 44 17.70 0.17 -4.50
N ARG A 45 16.67 0.79 -5.07
CA ARG A 45 15.40 0.13 -5.38
C ARG A 45 15.55 -0.82 -6.55
N PRO A 46 14.87 -1.98 -6.53
CA PRO A 46 14.88 -2.91 -7.64
C PRO A 46 14.28 -2.28 -8.91
N GLY A 47 14.70 -2.76 -10.06
CA GLY A 47 14.07 -2.41 -11.33
C GLY A 47 12.86 -3.29 -11.65
N PRO A 48 12.02 -2.90 -12.64
CA PRO A 48 10.80 -3.64 -12.97
C PRO A 48 11.01 -5.11 -13.36
N VAL A 49 12.17 -5.44 -13.92
CA VAL A 49 12.51 -6.83 -14.29
C VAL A 49 12.76 -7.69 -13.05
N GLU A 50 13.47 -7.12 -12.06
CA GLU A 50 13.76 -7.78 -10.78
C GLU A 50 12.50 -7.95 -9.96
N GLU A 51 11.63 -6.94 -9.92
CA GLU A 51 10.33 -7.00 -9.26
C GLU A 51 9.45 -8.09 -9.86
N LEU A 52 9.28 -8.11 -11.19
CA LEU A 52 8.47 -9.14 -11.85
C LEU A 52 9.01 -10.54 -11.60
N ALA A 53 10.34 -10.72 -11.62
CA ALA A 53 10.95 -12.00 -11.33
C ALA A 53 10.62 -12.48 -9.90
N HIS A 54 10.61 -11.55 -8.93
CA HIS A 54 10.25 -11.84 -7.55
C HIS A 54 8.75 -12.16 -7.40
N TYR A 55 7.86 -11.35 -7.98
CA TYR A 55 6.40 -11.54 -7.87
C TYR A 55 5.88 -12.84 -8.49
N ARG A 56 6.59 -13.41 -9.47
CA ARG A 56 6.24 -14.72 -10.04
C ARG A 56 6.35 -15.90 -9.07
N HIS A 57 7.00 -15.69 -7.92
CA HIS A 57 7.09 -16.69 -6.86
C HIS A 57 5.93 -16.61 -5.86
N HIS A 58 5.08 -15.57 -5.96
CA HIS A 58 3.93 -15.45 -5.08
C HIS A 58 2.79 -16.34 -5.57
N GLU A 59 2.38 -17.27 -4.73
CA GLU A 59 1.21 -18.14 -4.95
C GLU A 59 0.04 -17.53 -4.15
N ASN A 60 -0.85 -16.82 -4.84
CA ASN A 60 -2.06 -16.23 -4.26
C ASN A 60 -3.27 -17.02 -4.75
N ASP A 61 -3.52 -18.19 -4.16
CA ASP A 61 -4.68 -19.02 -4.51
C ASP A 61 -5.95 -18.36 -3.93
N PRO A 62 -6.92 -17.95 -4.78
CA PRO A 62 -8.19 -17.38 -4.33
C PRO A 62 -9.04 -18.32 -3.48
N ASP A 63 -8.82 -19.62 -3.60
CA ASP A 63 -9.57 -20.65 -2.87
C ASP A 63 -8.86 -21.10 -1.58
N ASP A 64 -7.63 -20.63 -1.31
CA ASP A 64 -6.93 -20.95 -0.06
C ASP A 64 -7.64 -20.31 1.16
N PRO A 65 -8.20 -21.11 2.09
CA PRO A 65 -8.91 -20.59 3.25
C PRO A 65 -8.00 -19.83 4.22
N HIS A 66 -6.70 -20.12 4.26
CA HIS A 66 -5.73 -19.40 5.09
C HIS A 66 -5.46 -18.01 4.52
N TYR A 67 -5.30 -17.92 3.22
CA TYR A 67 -5.10 -16.64 2.55
C TYR A 67 -6.36 -15.77 2.62
N ARG A 68 -7.55 -16.34 2.40
CA ARG A 68 -8.84 -15.64 2.58
C ARG A 68 -9.00 -15.12 4.02
N ARG A 69 -8.64 -15.92 5.04
CA ARG A 69 -8.63 -15.47 6.44
C ARG A 69 -7.64 -14.32 6.69
N PHE A 70 -6.48 -14.34 6.05
CA PHE A 70 -5.54 -13.22 6.12
C PHE A 70 -6.14 -11.95 5.54
N LEU A 71 -6.81 -12.05 4.38
CA LEU A 71 -7.48 -10.94 3.70
C LEU A 71 -8.71 -10.42 4.46
N SER A 72 -9.36 -11.24 5.30
CA SER A 72 -10.53 -10.82 6.08
C SER A 72 -10.22 -9.69 7.06
N LYS A 73 -8.97 -9.48 7.43
CA LYS A 73 -8.55 -8.31 8.22
C LYS A 73 -8.95 -6.99 7.55
N LEU A 74 -8.91 -6.93 6.21
CA LEU A 74 -9.32 -5.76 5.44
C LEU A 74 -10.76 -5.91 4.94
N SER A 75 -11.14 -7.07 4.37
CA SER A 75 -12.45 -7.22 3.75
C SER A 75 -13.59 -7.06 4.75
N ASP A 76 -13.49 -7.62 5.96
CA ASP A 76 -14.57 -7.54 6.95
C ASP A 76 -14.91 -6.10 7.37
N PRO A 77 -13.95 -5.28 7.84
CA PRO A 77 -14.26 -3.90 8.19
C PRO A 77 -14.60 -3.02 6.98
N LEU A 78 -14.07 -3.32 5.78
CA LEU A 78 -14.44 -2.62 4.56
C LEU A 78 -15.89 -2.91 4.20
N LEU A 79 -16.31 -4.18 4.15
CA LEU A 79 -17.68 -4.60 3.85
C LEU A 79 -18.68 -4.04 4.85
N ALA A 80 -18.33 -3.98 6.13
CA ALA A 80 -19.19 -3.38 7.17
C ALA A 80 -19.43 -1.87 6.96
N ALA A 81 -18.52 -1.20 6.25
CA ALA A 81 -18.56 0.26 6.02
C ALA A 81 -19.12 0.65 4.64
N LEU A 82 -19.29 -0.31 3.72
CA LEU A 82 -19.78 -0.08 2.35
C LEU A 82 -21.29 -0.33 2.24
N PRO A 83 -22.04 0.51 1.49
CA PRO A 83 -23.37 0.15 1.00
C PRO A 83 -23.32 -1.08 0.10
N PRO A 84 -24.43 -1.83 -0.03
CA PRO A 84 -24.51 -2.93 -1.00
C PRO A 84 -24.33 -2.47 -2.46
N GLY A 85 -23.76 -3.34 -3.32
CA GLY A 85 -23.69 -3.10 -4.76
C GLY A 85 -22.70 -2.01 -5.18
N CYS A 86 -21.71 -1.70 -4.38
CA CYS A 86 -20.64 -0.74 -4.72
C CYS A 86 -19.76 -1.25 -5.84
N ARG A 87 -19.17 -0.30 -6.59
CA ARG A 87 -18.15 -0.57 -7.59
C ARG A 87 -16.78 -0.25 -7.04
N GLY A 88 -15.88 -1.23 -7.04
CA GLY A 88 -14.52 -1.12 -6.50
C GLY A 88 -13.41 -1.41 -7.49
N LEU A 89 -12.20 -1.07 -7.07
CA LEU A 89 -10.95 -1.42 -7.74
C LEU A 89 -10.03 -2.14 -6.76
N ASP A 90 -9.52 -3.30 -7.15
CA ASP A 90 -8.41 -3.95 -6.45
C ASP A 90 -7.09 -3.53 -7.13
N TYR A 91 -6.38 -2.60 -6.48
CA TYR A 91 -5.18 -1.95 -7.02
C TYR A 91 -3.93 -2.65 -6.53
N GLY A 92 -3.17 -3.25 -7.46
CA GLY A 92 -2.06 -4.16 -7.17
C GLY A 92 -2.57 -5.54 -6.79
N CYS A 93 -3.55 -6.05 -7.54
CA CYS A 93 -4.26 -7.30 -7.22
C CYS A 93 -3.39 -8.57 -7.39
N GLY A 94 -2.20 -8.44 -7.99
CA GLY A 94 -1.30 -9.57 -8.23
C GLY A 94 -1.83 -10.61 -9.21
N PRO A 95 -1.20 -11.80 -9.26
CA PRO A 95 -1.59 -12.88 -10.19
C PRO A 95 -2.86 -13.62 -9.77
N GLY A 96 -3.19 -13.64 -8.47
CA GLY A 96 -4.36 -14.34 -7.92
C GLY A 96 -5.22 -13.40 -7.07
N PRO A 97 -6.25 -12.74 -7.67
CA PRO A 97 -7.01 -11.65 -7.05
C PRO A 97 -8.03 -12.15 -6.02
N ALA A 98 -7.56 -12.80 -4.96
CA ALA A 98 -8.40 -13.41 -3.93
C ALA A 98 -9.28 -12.40 -3.19
N LEU A 99 -8.77 -11.18 -2.94
CA LEU A 99 -9.56 -10.12 -2.28
C LEU A 99 -10.72 -9.67 -3.17
N ALA A 100 -10.48 -9.49 -4.48
CA ALA A 100 -11.53 -9.16 -5.42
C ALA A 100 -12.60 -10.25 -5.49
N ALA A 101 -12.21 -11.54 -5.41
CA ALA A 101 -13.17 -12.65 -5.35
C ALA A 101 -14.06 -12.56 -4.11
N VAL A 102 -13.48 -12.34 -2.91
CA VAL A 102 -14.22 -12.16 -1.65
C VAL A 102 -15.23 -11.01 -1.75
N LEU A 103 -14.80 -9.86 -2.28
CA LEU A 103 -15.65 -8.68 -2.41
C LEU A 103 -16.77 -8.88 -3.45
N THR A 104 -16.49 -9.63 -4.52
CA THR A 104 -17.48 -9.98 -5.56
C THR A 104 -18.52 -10.96 -4.99
N GLU A 105 -18.12 -11.95 -4.22
CA GLU A 105 -19.01 -12.88 -3.52
C GLU A 105 -19.95 -12.13 -2.53
N ALA A 106 -19.45 -11.02 -1.96
CA ALA A 106 -20.25 -10.13 -1.10
C ALA A 106 -21.20 -9.20 -1.87
N GLY A 107 -21.26 -9.30 -3.21
CA GLY A 107 -22.21 -8.56 -4.05
C GLY A 107 -21.69 -7.21 -4.58
N HIS A 108 -20.38 -6.99 -4.60
CA HIS A 108 -19.77 -5.79 -5.19
C HIS A 108 -19.25 -6.08 -6.62
N GLU A 109 -19.19 -5.04 -7.47
CA GLU A 109 -18.49 -5.10 -8.74
C GLU A 109 -17.03 -4.68 -8.51
N VAL A 110 -16.06 -5.58 -8.79
CA VAL A 110 -14.64 -5.28 -8.55
C VAL A 110 -13.86 -5.36 -9.86
N GLN A 111 -13.24 -4.25 -10.24
CA GLN A 111 -12.24 -4.21 -11.30
C GLN A 111 -10.85 -4.54 -10.75
N LEU A 112 -10.00 -5.06 -11.61
CA LEU A 112 -8.63 -5.44 -11.28
C LEU A 112 -7.66 -4.51 -11.97
N TYR A 113 -6.61 -4.12 -11.26
CA TYR A 113 -5.45 -3.48 -11.86
C TYR A 113 -4.18 -3.94 -11.19
N ASP A 114 -3.23 -4.39 -12.00
CA ASP A 114 -1.86 -4.66 -11.60
C ASP A 114 -0.94 -4.39 -12.79
N PRO A 115 0.17 -3.66 -12.64
CA PRO A 115 1.02 -3.28 -13.77
C PRO A 115 1.68 -4.47 -14.47
N PHE A 116 1.79 -5.63 -13.80
CA PHE A 116 2.43 -6.83 -14.32
C PHE A 116 1.45 -7.92 -14.73
N PHE A 117 0.36 -8.09 -13.97
CA PHE A 117 -0.56 -9.23 -14.12
C PHE A 117 -1.90 -8.84 -14.72
N HIS A 118 -2.40 -7.62 -14.46
CA HIS A 118 -3.65 -7.06 -14.96
C HIS A 118 -3.47 -5.63 -15.46
N PRO A 119 -2.70 -5.43 -16.56
CA PRO A 119 -2.22 -4.10 -16.98
C PRO A 119 -3.26 -3.26 -17.73
N ASP A 120 -4.56 -3.55 -17.55
CA ASP A 120 -5.62 -2.76 -18.19
C ASP A 120 -5.69 -1.35 -17.59
N ARG A 121 -5.14 -0.40 -18.32
CA ARG A 121 -5.10 1.00 -17.90
C ARG A 121 -6.47 1.68 -17.93
N GLN A 122 -7.49 1.11 -18.58
CA GLN A 122 -8.85 1.66 -18.57
C GLN A 122 -9.43 1.67 -17.16
N ALA A 123 -9.01 0.74 -16.29
CA ALA A 123 -9.34 0.76 -14.87
C ALA A 123 -8.85 2.03 -14.15
N LEU A 124 -7.78 2.65 -14.61
CA LEU A 124 -7.23 3.88 -14.02
C LEU A 124 -7.96 5.16 -14.43
N ASP A 125 -8.83 5.09 -15.45
CA ASP A 125 -9.59 6.22 -15.97
C ASP A 125 -11.03 6.27 -15.43
N GLN A 126 -11.35 5.38 -14.47
CA GLN A 126 -12.68 5.24 -13.86
C GLN A 126 -12.72 5.85 -12.45
N CYS A 127 -13.96 6.01 -11.93
CA CYS A 127 -14.18 6.39 -10.54
C CYS A 127 -14.90 5.27 -9.77
N TYR A 128 -14.49 5.08 -8.51
CA TYR A 128 -14.90 3.96 -7.68
C TYR A 128 -15.50 4.40 -6.34
N ASP A 129 -16.43 3.61 -5.83
CA ASP A 129 -16.98 3.78 -4.49
C ASP A 129 -15.97 3.34 -3.41
N PHE A 130 -15.13 2.35 -3.76
CA PHE A 130 -14.00 1.95 -2.94
C PHE A 130 -12.81 1.48 -3.77
N ILE A 131 -11.62 1.55 -3.17
CA ILE A 131 -10.38 0.99 -3.73
C ILE A 131 -9.71 0.18 -2.62
N THR A 132 -9.24 -1.03 -2.95
CA THR A 132 -8.34 -1.82 -2.11
C THR A 132 -6.91 -1.75 -2.61
N CYS A 133 -5.96 -1.73 -1.67
CA CYS A 133 -4.52 -1.75 -1.93
C CYS A 133 -3.88 -2.62 -0.85
N THR A 134 -3.71 -3.92 -1.14
CA THR A 134 -3.35 -4.95 -0.18
C THR A 134 -2.01 -5.56 -0.51
N GLU A 135 -1.04 -5.52 0.44
CA GLU A 135 0.34 -5.97 0.23
C GLU A 135 0.92 -5.42 -1.09
N THR A 136 0.74 -4.10 -1.29
CA THR A 136 1.08 -3.40 -2.53
C THR A 136 1.74 -2.05 -2.24
N ALA A 137 1.28 -1.32 -1.23
CA ALA A 137 1.76 0.03 -0.94
C ALA A 137 3.25 0.08 -0.61
N GLU A 138 3.81 -0.97 0.00
CA GLU A 138 5.21 -1.15 0.32
C GLU A 138 6.14 -1.21 -0.90
N HIS A 139 5.58 -1.55 -2.06
CA HIS A 139 6.29 -1.61 -3.34
C HIS A 139 6.29 -0.26 -4.10
N PHE A 140 5.56 0.74 -3.62
CA PHE A 140 5.47 2.02 -4.32
C PHE A 140 6.80 2.77 -4.34
N HIS A 141 7.39 2.94 -5.51
CA HIS A 141 8.58 3.79 -5.70
C HIS A 141 8.25 5.28 -5.50
N HIS A 142 7.02 5.68 -5.77
CA HIS A 142 6.52 7.05 -5.64
C HIS A 142 5.20 7.12 -4.84
N PRO A 143 5.20 6.75 -3.54
CA PRO A 143 3.97 6.61 -2.75
C PRO A 143 3.05 7.83 -2.81
N ALA A 144 3.62 9.03 -2.71
CA ALA A 144 2.81 10.25 -2.75
C ALA A 144 2.00 10.39 -4.05
N ARG A 145 2.58 9.99 -5.20
CA ARG A 145 1.89 10.00 -6.51
C ARG A 145 0.84 8.91 -6.59
N GLU A 146 1.15 7.73 -6.06
CA GLU A 146 0.19 6.62 -6.06
C GLU A 146 -1.02 6.95 -5.18
N PHE A 147 -0.82 7.48 -3.96
CA PHE A 147 -1.95 7.92 -3.13
C PHE A 147 -2.73 9.10 -3.73
N ASP A 148 -2.10 9.99 -4.50
CA ASP A 148 -2.82 11.04 -5.25
C ASP A 148 -3.65 10.42 -6.37
N ARG A 149 -3.12 9.43 -7.11
CA ARG A 149 -3.84 8.69 -8.14
C ARG A 149 -5.04 7.96 -7.56
N LEU A 150 -4.84 7.19 -6.48
CA LEU A 150 -5.93 6.49 -5.79
C LEU A 150 -7.03 7.45 -5.34
N GLY A 151 -6.64 8.61 -4.79
CA GLY A 151 -7.58 9.66 -4.40
C GLY A 151 -8.33 10.29 -5.58
N GLY A 152 -7.67 10.41 -6.74
CA GLY A 152 -8.30 10.90 -7.96
C GLY A 152 -9.37 9.95 -8.51
N MET A 153 -9.18 8.64 -8.33
CA MET A 153 -10.12 7.59 -8.74
C MET A 153 -11.24 7.33 -7.73
N LEU A 154 -11.16 7.82 -6.50
CA LEU A 154 -12.25 7.72 -5.53
C LEU A 154 -13.33 8.76 -5.80
N LYS A 155 -14.59 8.32 -5.82
CA LYS A 155 -15.76 9.20 -5.79
C LYS A 155 -15.78 10.02 -4.49
N PRO A 156 -16.50 11.16 -4.44
CA PRO A 156 -16.85 11.79 -3.16
C PRO A 156 -17.50 10.78 -2.22
N GLY A 157 -17.11 10.76 -0.94
CA GLY A 157 -17.55 9.77 0.04
C GLY A 157 -16.92 8.37 -0.12
N GLY A 158 -16.12 8.13 -1.16
CA GLY A 158 -15.48 6.84 -1.44
C GLY A 158 -14.41 6.45 -0.42
N MET A 159 -14.10 5.15 -0.36
CA MET A 159 -13.23 4.57 0.67
C MET A 159 -11.99 3.92 0.06
N LEU A 160 -10.81 4.20 0.63
CA LEU A 160 -9.57 3.50 0.36
C LEU A 160 -9.26 2.56 1.53
N GLY A 161 -9.19 1.26 1.25
CA GLY A 161 -8.69 0.24 2.17
C GLY A 161 -7.24 -0.12 1.83
N VAL A 162 -6.33 0.08 2.79
CA VAL A 162 -4.92 -0.30 2.64
C VAL A 162 -4.58 -1.36 3.68
N MET A 163 -3.97 -2.45 3.23
CA MET A 163 -3.36 -3.43 4.12
C MET A 163 -1.88 -3.59 3.75
N THR A 164 -1.01 -3.37 4.72
CA THR A 164 0.44 -3.51 4.61
C THR A 164 1.01 -3.70 6.01
N CYS A 165 2.02 -4.52 6.20
CA CYS A 165 2.53 -4.81 7.53
C CYS A 165 3.15 -3.55 8.18
N PHE A 166 2.58 -3.08 9.30
CA PHE A 166 3.04 -1.85 9.95
C PHE A 166 4.35 -2.05 10.71
N GLN A 167 5.30 -1.16 10.46
CA GLN A 167 6.50 -1.06 11.27
C GLN A 167 6.15 -0.52 12.66
N THR A 168 6.23 -1.36 13.68
CA THR A 168 5.87 -1.01 15.06
C THR A 168 7.08 -0.82 15.97
N ASP A 169 8.20 -1.50 15.69
CA ASP A 169 9.39 -1.51 16.51
C ASP A 169 10.65 -1.26 15.67
N ASP A 170 11.37 -0.20 16.00
CA ASP A 170 12.61 0.19 15.31
C ASP A 170 13.78 -0.76 15.62
N ALA A 171 13.83 -1.31 16.83
CA ALA A 171 14.89 -2.22 17.23
C ALA A 171 14.83 -3.56 16.46
N ARG A 172 13.63 -3.93 16.02
CA ARG A 172 13.41 -5.16 15.25
C ARG A 172 13.55 -4.98 13.74
N PHE A 173 13.70 -3.75 13.26
CA PHE A 173 13.67 -3.46 11.81
C PHE A 173 14.72 -4.26 11.03
N ALA A 174 15.93 -4.40 11.57
CA ALA A 174 17.01 -5.12 10.89
C ALA A 174 16.67 -6.60 10.63
N ASP A 175 15.99 -7.26 11.56
CA ASP A 175 15.67 -8.69 11.50
C ASP A 175 14.25 -8.97 11.02
N TRP A 176 13.46 -7.92 10.79
CA TRP A 176 12.07 -8.04 10.41
C TRP A 176 11.92 -8.71 9.04
N HIS A 177 11.13 -9.80 8.96
CA HIS A 177 10.94 -10.59 7.74
C HIS A 177 10.41 -9.73 6.58
N TYR A 178 9.50 -8.79 6.86
CA TYR A 178 8.90 -7.91 5.86
C TYR A 178 9.93 -6.98 5.20
N ARG A 179 10.94 -6.50 5.96
CA ARG A 179 12.07 -5.73 5.42
C ARG A 179 12.98 -6.58 4.51
N LYS A 180 13.01 -7.91 4.73
CA LYS A 180 13.91 -8.81 3.98
C LYS A 180 13.44 -9.08 2.56
N ASP A 181 12.18 -8.79 2.25
CA ASP A 181 11.70 -8.82 0.88
C ASP A 181 12.43 -7.73 0.07
N PRO A 182 13.10 -8.11 -1.05
CA PRO A 182 13.91 -7.17 -1.84
C PRO A 182 13.07 -6.11 -2.55
N THR A 183 11.77 -6.33 -2.73
CA THR A 183 10.85 -5.44 -3.43
C THR A 183 10.10 -4.50 -2.50
N HIS A 184 10.22 -4.67 -1.17
CA HIS A 184 9.68 -3.74 -0.19
C HIS A 184 10.60 -2.52 -0.05
N VAL A 185 10.16 -1.40 -0.56
CA VAL A 185 10.95 -0.16 -0.63
C VAL A 185 10.44 0.94 0.29
N VAL A 186 9.21 0.80 0.83
CA VAL A 186 8.61 1.73 1.80
C VAL A 186 7.92 0.95 2.92
N PHE A 187 8.13 1.40 4.16
CA PHE A 187 7.57 0.77 5.36
C PHE A 187 6.73 1.80 6.10
N TYR A 188 5.47 1.47 6.28
CA TYR A 188 4.47 2.35 6.87
C TYR A 188 4.27 2.05 8.35
N ARG A 189 3.83 3.06 9.08
CA ARG A 189 3.20 2.95 10.39
C ARG A 189 1.73 3.37 10.26
N ALA A 190 0.90 3.07 11.23
CA ALA A 190 -0.45 3.64 11.28
C ALA A 190 -0.39 5.18 11.24
N ALA A 191 0.56 5.80 11.95
CA ALA A 191 0.83 7.24 11.91
C ALA A 191 1.14 7.75 10.50
N THR A 192 1.86 6.98 9.69
CA THR A 192 2.16 7.34 8.30
C THR A 192 0.90 7.47 7.47
N LEU A 193 0.01 6.48 7.54
CA LEU A 193 -1.26 6.47 6.80
C LEU A 193 -2.22 7.55 7.32
N ALA A 194 -2.22 7.82 8.63
CA ALA A 194 -2.95 8.95 9.20
C ALA A 194 -2.46 10.31 8.67
N VAL A 195 -1.16 10.49 8.44
CA VAL A 195 -0.61 11.69 7.79
C VAL A 195 -1.06 11.78 6.34
N ILE A 196 -1.05 10.67 5.59
CA ILE A 196 -1.54 10.62 4.20
C ILE A 196 -3.01 11.04 4.12
N ALA A 197 -3.86 10.51 5.00
CA ALA A 197 -5.28 10.84 5.08
C ALA A 197 -5.47 12.33 5.43
N ARG A 198 -4.80 12.84 6.46
CA ARG A 198 -4.88 14.24 6.89
C ARG A 198 -4.48 15.23 5.79
N GLN A 199 -3.42 14.94 5.03
CA GLN A 199 -2.98 15.79 3.91
C GLN A 199 -4.02 15.91 2.79
N ARG A 200 -4.95 14.94 2.70
CA ARG A 200 -6.03 14.89 1.71
C ARG A 200 -7.40 15.22 2.29
N HIS A 201 -7.44 15.63 3.56
CA HIS A 201 -8.68 15.88 4.31
C HIS A 201 -9.60 14.67 4.40
N TRP A 202 -9.04 13.46 4.38
CA TRP A 202 -9.78 12.20 4.54
C TRP A 202 -9.88 11.81 6.01
N SER A 203 -10.95 11.11 6.39
CA SER A 203 -10.97 10.40 7.67
C SER A 203 -10.01 9.22 7.65
N PHE A 204 -9.60 8.78 8.82
CA PHE A 204 -8.68 7.67 9.00
C PHE A 204 -9.13 6.80 10.17
N GLU A 205 -9.15 5.48 9.94
CA GLU A 205 -9.36 4.46 10.95
C GLU A 205 -8.37 3.31 10.73
N SER A 206 -7.95 2.66 11.82
CA SER A 206 -7.17 1.42 11.77
C SER A 206 -7.94 0.33 12.54
N PRO A 207 -8.91 -0.32 11.89
CA PRO A 207 -9.86 -1.23 12.55
C PRO A 207 -9.21 -2.57 12.94
N ALA A 208 -8.12 -2.93 12.30
CA ALA A 208 -7.37 -4.14 12.56
C ALA A 208 -5.87 -3.87 12.44
N LYS A 209 -5.06 -4.81 12.93
CA LYS A 209 -3.61 -4.76 12.76
C LYS A 209 -3.28 -4.76 11.28
N ASP A 210 -2.37 -3.85 10.89
CA ASP A 210 -1.85 -3.72 9.51
C ASP A 210 -2.89 -3.24 8.49
N VAL A 211 -4.03 -2.71 8.95
CA VAL A 211 -5.13 -2.23 8.10
C VAL A 211 -5.42 -0.76 8.38
N ALA A 212 -5.64 0.00 7.31
CA ALA A 212 -6.14 1.37 7.33
C ALA A 212 -7.34 1.52 6.41
N LEU A 213 -8.40 2.12 6.92
CA LEU A 213 -9.54 2.60 6.14
C LEU A 213 -9.51 4.12 6.12
N MET A 214 -9.55 4.69 4.92
CA MET A 214 -9.54 6.14 4.71
C MET A 214 -10.73 6.52 3.84
N ARG A 215 -11.54 7.48 4.29
CA ARG A 215 -12.72 7.93 3.54
C ARG A 215 -12.51 9.34 3.01
N LYS A 216 -12.69 9.50 1.70
CA LYS A 216 -12.72 10.81 1.03
C LYS A 216 -13.96 11.58 1.47
N PRO A 217 -13.90 12.90 1.69
CA PRO A 217 -15.10 13.72 1.94
C PRO A 217 -16.14 13.58 0.81
N GLY A 218 -17.43 13.73 1.20
CA GLY A 218 -18.56 13.78 0.26
C GLY A 218 -18.64 15.10 -0.48
#